data_72c957962320b62b830ff3c890401ef0
#
_entry.id   72c957962320b62b830ff3c890401ef0
#
_cell.length_a   1.000
_cell.length_b   1.000
_cell.length_c   1.000
_cell.angle_alpha   90.00
_cell.angle_beta   90.00
_cell.angle_gamma   90.00
#
_symmetry.space_group_name_H-M   'P 1'
#
loop_
_entity.id
_entity.type
_entity.pdbx_description
1 polymer ?
#
loop_
_entity_poly.entity_id
_entity_poly.type
_entity_poly.pdbx_seq_one_letter_code
_entity_poly.pdbx_strand_id
1 'polypeptide(L)'
;MDSKKPHYRVILSEQEIYHERLMRAIIKNLVDTPMVLKGGTALYLGYGLNRFSEDLDFDCHKKINLLSKVKSAIPSGIILNDIHIKKDTDSVGRYMVRYATKDNKEEQTLKLEVSYRDAPKESEVNVIEGMKIAKVERIIDNKLCACFDGEHTRTKARDLFDLHFLAKHYEEHFNLDLAKRLKEFSKDPDKLASNYLEDKNDDILLNKIMDLEETALELSIMAHLIHKKLEKQSYSLNTLKEPNVYNSLDNSNENTHTSKHRR
;
A
#
# COMPACT_ATOMS: atom_id res chain seq x y z
N MET A 1 -17.40 -11.21 1.24
CA MET A 1 -17.75 -10.65 -0.08
C MET A 1 -16.48 -10.58 -0.88
N ASP A 2 -16.33 -11.46 -1.87
CA ASP A 2 -15.18 -11.42 -2.78
C ASP A 2 -15.29 -10.17 -3.64
N SER A 3 -14.54 -9.12 -3.28
CA SER A 3 -14.32 -7.99 -4.15
C SER A 3 -13.63 -8.55 -5.40
N LYS A 4 -14.26 -8.38 -6.57
CA LYS A 4 -13.70 -8.78 -7.86
C LYS A 4 -12.34 -8.10 -8.00
N LYS A 5 -11.25 -8.84 -7.71
CA LYS A 5 -9.89 -8.36 -7.98
C LYS A 5 -9.82 -7.98 -9.46
N PRO A 6 -9.30 -6.82 -9.82
CA PRO A 6 -9.08 -6.50 -11.21
C PRO A 6 -8.09 -7.52 -11.78
N HIS A 7 -8.55 -8.35 -12.73
CA HIS A 7 -7.71 -9.34 -13.40
C HIS A 7 -7.01 -8.70 -14.61
N TYR A 8 -6.22 -7.66 -14.37
CA TYR A 8 -5.33 -7.15 -15.41
C TYR A 8 -4.12 -8.05 -15.49
N ARG A 9 -3.99 -8.77 -16.59
CA ARG A 9 -2.83 -9.62 -16.84
C ARG A 9 -1.74 -8.76 -17.48
N VAL A 10 -0.70 -8.44 -16.72
CA VAL A 10 0.52 -7.82 -17.29
C VAL A 10 1.14 -8.83 -18.25
N ILE A 11 1.41 -8.40 -19.47
CA ILE A 11 2.14 -9.22 -20.45
C ILE A 11 3.62 -9.12 -20.09
N LEU A 12 4.17 -10.22 -19.61
CA LEU A 12 5.56 -10.30 -19.20
C LEU A 12 6.44 -10.81 -20.35
N SER A 13 7.62 -10.24 -20.49
CA SER A 13 8.72 -10.81 -21.26
C SER A 13 9.20 -12.13 -20.62
N GLU A 14 9.91 -12.94 -21.37
CA GLU A 14 10.51 -14.17 -20.84
C GLU A 14 11.41 -13.91 -19.63
N GLN A 15 12.17 -12.84 -19.67
CA GLN A 15 13.04 -12.40 -18.58
C GLN A 15 12.26 -12.03 -17.32
N GLU A 16 11.15 -11.28 -17.46
CA GLU A 16 10.27 -10.92 -16.34
C GLU A 16 9.55 -12.16 -15.77
N ILE A 17 9.23 -13.17 -16.58
CA ILE A 17 8.67 -14.44 -16.10
C ILE A 17 9.67 -15.14 -15.19
N TYR A 18 10.95 -15.24 -15.57
CA TYR A 18 11.98 -15.85 -14.71
C TYR A 18 12.20 -15.01 -13.44
N HIS A 19 12.19 -13.68 -13.57
CA HIS A 19 12.31 -12.77 -12.43
C HIS A 19 11.16 -12.96 -11.43
N GLU A 20 9.92 -13.00 -11.90
CA GLU A 20 8.75 -13.26 -11.05
C GLU A 20 8.82 -14.64 -10.38
N ARG A 21 9.26 -15.67 -11.11
CA ARG A 21 9.45 -17.02 -10.53
C ARG A 21 10.46 -16.99 -9.38
N LEU A 22 11.56 -16.24 -9.52
CA LEU A 22 12.54 -16.06 -8.46
C LEU A 22 11.94 -15.33 -7.27
N MET A 23 11.24 -14.21 -7.50
CA MET A 23 10.55 -13.47 -6.44
C MET A 23 9.58 -14.35 -5.66
N ARG A 24 8.69 -15.07 -6.34
CA ARG A 24 7.70 -15.96 -5.72
C ARG A 24 8.37 -17.10 -4.93
N ALA A 25 9.45 -17.68 -5.45
CA ALA A 25 10.20 -18.73 -4.76
C ALA A 25 10.85 -18.22 -3.46
N ILE A 26 11.43 -17.01 -3.48
CA ILE A 26 12.00 -16.38 -2.28
C ILE A 26 10.88 -16.08 -1.27
N ILE A 27 9.78 -15.45 -1.69
CA ILE A 27 8.65 -15.14 -0.81
C ILE A 27 8.12 -16.42 -0.15
N LYS A 28 7.92 -17.49 -0.92
CA LYS A 28 7.45 -18.78 -0.41
C LYS A 28 8.39 -19.36 0.65
N ASN A 29 9.70 -19.20 0.47
CA ASN A 29 10.70 -19.67 1.44
C ASN A 29 10.82 -18.79 2.69
N LEU A 30 10.15 -17.63 2.70
CA LEU A 30 10.09 -16.70 3.83
C LEU A 30 8.79 -16.76 4.62
N VAL A 31 7.83 -17.61 4.23
CA VAL A 31 6.48 -17.66 4.84
C VAL A 31 6.51 -17.96 6.34
N ASP A 32 7.46 -18.78 6.81
CA ASP A 32 7.64 -19.14 8.22
C ASP A 32 8.43 -18.08 9.02
N THR A 33 8.77 -16.97 8.39
CA THR A 33 9.48 -15.85 9.01
C THR A 33 8.51 -14.73 9.37
N PRO A 34 8.91 -13.76 10.21
CA PRO A 34 8.08 -12.59 10.50
C PRO A 34 8.10 -11.53 9.37
N MET A 35 8.64 -11.84 8.21
CA MET A 35 8.71 -10.91 7.08
C MET A 35 7.34 -10.71 6.44
N VAL A 36 7.01 -9.46 6.16
CA VAL A 36 5.77 -9.03 5.51
C VAL A 36 6.12 -8.27 4.24
N LEU A 37 5.66 -8.76 3.09
CA LEU A 37 5.88 -8.13 1.79
C LEU A 37 5.10 -6.82 1.72
N LYS A 38 5.73 -5.76 1.22
CA LYS A 38 5.15 -4.44 1.03
C LYS A 38 5.48 -3.83 -0.34
N GLY A 39 5.08 -2.58 -0.55
CA GLY A 39 5.44 -1.81 -1.74
C GLY A 39 4.76 -2.27 -3.02
N GLY A 40 5.38 -1.95 -4.16
CA GLY A 40 4.82 -2.24 -5.49
C GLY A 40 4.63 -3.73 -5.75
N THR A 41 5.54 -4.58 -5.28
CA THR A 41 5.46 -6.03 -5.48
C THR A 41 4.34 -6.66 -4.64
N ALA A 42 4.05 -6.12 -3.45
CA ALA A 42 2.87 -6.51 -2.69
C ALA A 42 1.57 -6.20 -3.45
N LEU A 43 1.49 -5.02 -4.09
CA LEU A 43 0.37 -4.64 -4.94
C LEU A 43 0.27 -5.55 -6.17
N TYR A 44 1.38 -5.81 -6.83
CA TYR A 44 1.44 -6.63 -8.05
C TYR A 44 1.02 -8.08 -7.78
N LEU A 45 1.66 -8.74 -6.82
CA LEU A 45 1.42 -10.16 -6.53
C LEU A 45 0.14 -10.43 -5.73
N GLY A 46 -0.27 -9.49 -4.86
CA GLY A 46 -1.37 -9.70 -3.93
C GLY A 46 -2.66 -8.97 -4.29
N TYR A 47 -2.57 -7.80 -4.92
CA TYR A 47 -3.72 -6.91 -5.13
C TYR A 47 -4.03 -6.60 -6.59
N GLY A 48 -3.33 -7.23 -7.54
CA GLY A 48 -3.64 -7.15 -8.97
C GLY A 48 -3.22 -5.84 -9.64
N LEU A 49 -2.16 -5.18 -9.14
CA LEU A 49 -1.57 -4.03 -9.80
C LEU A 49 -1.19 -4.38 -11.25
N ASN A 50 -1.57 -3.53 -12.19
CA ASN A 50 -1.42 -3.76 -13.62
C ASN A 50 -0.08 -3.26 -14.20
N ARG A 51 0.95 -3.20 -13.38
CA ARG A 51 2.35 -3.00 -13.79
C ARG A 51 3.25 -4.02 -13.13
N PHE A 52 4.32 -4.43 -13.82
CA PHE A 52 5.36 -5.27 -13.24
C PHE A 52 6.11 -4.53 -12.13
N SER A 53 6.47 -5.26 -11.09
CA SER A 53 7.30 -4.76 -10.00
C SER A 53 8.43 -5.75 -9.72
N GLU A 54 9.66 -5.28 -9.78
CA GLU A 54 10.88 -6.10 -9.84
C GLU A 54 11.65 -6.23 -8.53
N ASP A 55 11.33 -5.41 -7.52
CA ASP A 55 12.00 -5.41 -6.22
C ASP A 55 11.21 -6.18 -5.17
N LEU A 56 11.87 -6.80 -4.20
CA LEU A 56 11.25 -7.36 -3.02
C LEU A 56 11.51 -6.44 -1.82
N ASP A 57 10.46 -5.75 -1.36
CA ASP A 57 10.51 -4.91 -0.18
C ASP A 57 9.71 -5.55 0.97
N PHE A 58 10.35 -5.69 2.13
CA PHE A 58 9.74 -6.28 3.33
C PHE A 58 9.84 -5.37 4.54
N ASP A 59 8.87 -5.52 5.45
CA ASP A 59 8.99 -5.10 6.84
C ASP A 59 9.25 -6.33 7.73
N CYS A 60 10.08 -6.17 8.76
CA CYS A 60 10.36 -7.24 9.72
C CYS A 60 10.75 -6.66 11.07
N HIS A 61 10.30 -7.27 12.19
CA HIS A 61 10.63 -6.79 13.54
C HIS A 61 12.01 -7.26 14.04
N LYS A 62 12.67 -8.16 13.32
CA LYS A 62 14.00 -8.69 13.70
C LYS A 62 14.82 -9.12 12.50
N LYS A 63 16.14 -9.08 12.66
CA LYS A 63 17.06 -9.63 11.65
C LYS A 63 16.95 -11.15 11.60
N ILE A 64 16.98 -11.70 10.37
CA ILE A 64 17.00 -13.13 10.10
C ILE A 64 18.14 -13.47 9.14
N ASN A 65 18.55 -14.74 9.06
CA ASN A 65 19.54 -15.19 8.08
C ASN A 65 18.92 -15.30 6.68
N LEU A 66 18.86 -14.17 5.98
CA LEU A 66 18.31 -14.09 4.62
C LEU A 66 19.17 -14.82 3.59
N LEU A 67 20.49 -14.80 3.73
CA LEU A 67 21.39 -15.42 2.73
C LEU A 67 21.08 -16.90 2.54
N SER A 68 20.93 -17.66 3.64
CA SER A 68 20.61 -19.09 3.54
C SER A 68 19.20 -19.30 2.96
N LYS A 69 18.23 -18.49 3.35
CA LYS A 69 16.86 -18.55 2.85
C LYS A 69 16.78 -18.26 1.35
N VAL A 70 17.46 -17.23 0.87
CA VAL A 70 17.51 -16.90 -0.57
C VAL A 70 18.22 -18.00 -1.35
N LYS A 71 19.39 -18.47 -0.90
CA LYS A 71 20.15 -19.55 -1.57
C LYS A 71 19.33 -20.82 -1.73
N SER A 72 18.55 -21.21 -0.72
CA SER A 72 17.72 -22.41 -0.75
C SER A 72 16.42 -22.25 -1.57
N ALA A 73 16.09 -21.02 -1.97
CA ALA A 73 14.86 -20.71 -2.73
C ALA A 73 15.05 -20.70 -4.26
N ILE A 74 16.28 -20.84 -4.76
CA ILE A 74 16.54 -20.68 -6.20
C ILE A 74 15.80 -21.77 -7.01
N PRO A 75 14.87 -21.38 -7.89
CA PRO A 75 14.11 -22.35 -8.66
C PRO A 75 14.91 -22.93 -9.85
N SER A 76 14.48 -24.07 -10.37
CA SER A 76 15.10 -24.65 -11.57
C SER A 76 15.05 -23.68 -12.75
N GLY A 77 16.11 -23.67 -13.58
CA GLY A 77 16.22 -22.74 -14.71
C GLY A 77 16.89 -21.41 -14.36
N ILE A 78 17.06 -21.09 -13.07
CA ILE A 78 17.81 -19.93 -12.60
C ILE A 78 19.15 -20.38 -12.01
N ILE A 79 20.20 -19.65 -12.35
CA ILE A 79 21.56 -19.86 -11.87
C ILE A 79 21.91 -18.69 -10.98
N LEU A 80 22.09 -18.91 -9.69
CA LEU A 80 22.55 -17.91 -8.75
C LEU A 80 24.03 -17.64 -8.98
N ASN A 81 24.39 -16.39 -9.32
CA ASN A 81 25.78 -15.98 -9.46
C ASN A 81 26.35 -15.54 -8.11
N ASP A 82 25.67 -14.60 -7.44
CA ASP A 82 26.13 -14.02 -6.18
C ASP A 82 24.94 -13.38 -5.41
N ILE A 83 25.15 -13.17 -4.10
CA ILE A 83 24.30 -12.34 -3.26
C ILE A 83 25.18 -11.30 -2.58
N HIS A 84 25.19 -10.09 -3.12
CA HIS A 84 25.92 -8.98 -2.56
C HIS A 84 25.11 -8.23 -1.49
N ILE A 85 25.68 -8.08 -0.28
CA ILE A 85 25.08 -7.29 0.79
C ILE A 85 25.47 -5.82 0.58
N LYS A 86 24.51 -5.01 0.08
CA LYS A 86 24.75 -3.59 -0.16
C LYS A 86 24.60 -2.75 1.10
N LYS A 87 23.75 -3.18 2.05
CA LYS A 87 23.51 -2.52 3.34
C LYS A 87 23.09 -3.54 4.40
N ASP A 88 23.64 -3.44 5.59
CA ASP A 88 23.26 -4.25 6.75
C ASP A 88 23.40 -3.41 8.01
N THR A 89 22.36 -2.65 8.33
CA THR A 89 22.27 -1.80 9.53
C THR A 89 21.16 -2.30 10.45
N ASP A 90 21.00 -1.70 11.62
CA ASP A 90 19.91 -2.05 12.53
C ASP A 90 18.52 -1.67 11.97
N SER A 91 18.47 -0.72 11.05
CA SER A 91 17.22 -0.25 10.47
C SER A 91 16.89 -0.78 9.09
N VAL A 92 17.90 -1.24 8.31
CA VAL A 92 17.72 -1.69 6.91
C VAL A 92 18.74 -2.75 6.54
N GLY A 93 18.24 -3.85 5.96
CA GLY A 93 19.05 -4.82 5.19
C GLY A 93 18.76 -4.66 3.70
N ARG A 94 19.80 -4.61 2.83
CA ARG A 94 19.66 -4.55 1.37
C ARG A 94 20.60 -5.53 0.70
N TYR A 95 20.02 -6.43 -0.09
CA TYR A 95 20.69 -7.52 -0.76
C TYR A 95 20.45 -7.42 -2.27
N MET A 96 21.51 -7.61 -3.05
CA MET A 96 21.45 -7.67 -4.51
C MET A 96 21.68 -9.12 -4.92
N VAL A 97 20.63 -9.81 -5.33
CA VAL A 97 20.67 -11.21 -5.77
C VAL A 97 20.95 -11.20 -7.26
N ARG A 98 22.19 -11.54 -7.63
CA ARG A 98 22.63 -11.60 -9.03
C ARG A 98 22.43 -13.01 -9.56
N TYR A 99 21.78 -13.11 -10.70
CA TYR A 99 21.43 -14.39 -11.29
C TYR A 99 21.44 -14.32 -12.82
N ALA A 100 21.51 -15.48 -13.44
CA ALA A 100 21.29 -15.66 -14.86
C ALA A 100 20.24 -16.76 -15.08
N THR A 101 19.72 -16.92 -16.28
CA THR A 101 18.87 -18.05 -16.64
C THR A 101 19.65 -19.05 -17.49
N LYS A 102 19.15 -20.26 -17.63
CA LYS A 102 19.78 -21.29 -18.49
C LYS A 102 19.75 -20.85 -19.95
N ASP A 103 18.72 -20.14 -20.35
CA ASP A 103 18.44 -19.74 -21.72
C ASP A 103 19.08 -18.39 -22.07
N ASN A 104 19.27 -17.51 -21.07
CA ASN A 104 19.99 -16.24 -21.22
C ASN A 104 21.04 -16.10 -20.12
N LYS A 105 22.33 -15.98 -20.51
CA LYS A 105 23.45 -15.84 -19.60
C LYS A 105 23.72 -14.40 -19.16
N GLU A 106 22.93 -13.44 -19.64
CA GLU A 106 23.01 -12.06 -19.21
C GLU A 106 22.65 -11.96 -17.72
N GLU A 107 23.54 -11.32 -16.95
CA GLU A 107 23.33 -11.17 -15.50
C GLU A 107 22.17 -10.23 -15.20
N GLN A 108 21.24 -10.71 -14.40
CA GLN A 108 20.12 -9.98 -13.86
C GLN A 108 20.29 -9.75 -12.36
N THR A 109 19.61 -8.74 -11.84
CA THR A 109 19.68 -8.42 -10.41
C THR A 109 18.28 -8.26 -9.83
N LEU A 110 17.98 -9.04 -8.79
CA LEU A 110 16.81 -8.83 -7.93
C LEU A 110 17.26 -8.09 -6.67
N LYS A 111 16.73 -6.91 -6.43
CA LYS A 111 16.91 -6.18 -5.17
C LYS A 111 15.94 -6.73 -4.12
N LEU A 112 16.48 -7.08 -2.96
CA LEU A 112 15.73 -7.45 -1.79
C LEU A 112 16.08 -6.47 -0.66
N GLU A 113 15.08 -5.76 -0.15
CA GLU A 113 15.23 -4.81 0.94
C GLU A 113 14.33 -5.19 2.13
N VAL A 114 14.86 -5.07 3.33
CA VAL A 114 14.13 -5.29 4.58
C VAL A 114 14.25 -4.06 5.44
N SER A 115 13.11 -3.49 5.82
CA SER A 115 13.03 -2.44 6.84
C SER A 115 12.79 -3.08 8.21
N TYR A 116 13.61 -2.70 9.20
CA TYR A 116 13.47 -3.13 10.59
C TYR A 116 12.90 -2.03 11.48
N ARG A 117 12.44 -0.90 10.89
CA ARG A 117 12.02 0.31 11.63
C ARG A 117 10.61 0.21 12.18
N ASP A 118 9.67 -0.23 11.33
CA ASP A 118 8.25 -0.21 11.60
C ASP A 118 7.61 -1.50 11.07
N ALA A 119 7.67 -2.54 11.89
CA ALA A 119 7.06 -3.82 11.55
C ALA A 119 5.53 -3.73 11.70
N PRO A 120 4.76 -4.25 10.73
CA PRO A 120 3.30 -4.24 10.82
C PRO A 120 2.80 -5.11 11.97
N LYS A 121 1.70 -4.68 12.60
CA LYS A 121 0.94 -5.49 13.53
C LYS A 121 0.22 -6.61 12.77
N GLU A 122 -0.17 -7.69 13.44
CA GLU A 122 -0.96 -8.76 12.80
C GLU A 122 -2.23 -8.23 12.12
N SER A 123 -2.88 -7.23 12.73
CA SER A 123 -4.06 -6.57 12.17
C SER A 123 -3.80 -5.83 10.86
N GLU A 124 -2.55 -5.55 10.50
CA GLU A 124 -2.11 -4.85 9.29
C GLU A 124 -1.55 -5.81 8.21
N VAL A 125 -1.68 -7.13 8.44
CA VAL A 125 -1.17 -8.16 7.54
C VAL A 125 -2.33 -8.98 6.97
N ASN A 126 -2.28 -9.24 5.66
CA ASN A 126 -3.11 -10.23 4.98
C ASN A 126 -2.27 -11.45 4.59
N VAL A 127 -2.90 -12.60 4.48
CA VAL A 127 -2.31 -13.79 3.87
C VAL A 127 -3.02 -14.03 2.54
N ILE A 128 -2.30 -13.85 1.43
CA ILE A 128 -2.82 -14.01 0.06
C ILE A 128 -1.95 -15.03 -0.64
N GLU A 129 -2.55 -16.12 -1.12
CA GLU A 129 -1.84 -17.24 -1.76
C GLU A 129 -0.65 -17.77 -0.93
N GLY A 130 -0.80 -17.78 0.40
CA GLY A 130 0.24 -18.18 1.36
C GLY A 130 1.31 -17.12 1.63
N MET A 131 1.27 -15.96 1.00
CA MET A 131 2.21 -14.86 1.21
C MET A 131 1.68 -13.92 2.31
N LYS A 132 2.55 -13.55 3.27
CA LYS A 132 2.27 -12.46 4.22
C LYS A 132 2.48 -11.12 3.54
N ILE A 133 1.42 -10.36 3.35
CA ILE A 133 1.41 -9.10 2.61
C ILE A 133 0.82 -8.00 3.47
N ALA A 134 1.39 -6.81 3.45
CA ALA A 134 0.83 -5.63 4.10
C ALA A 134 -0.58 -5.33 3.58
N LYS A 135 -1.50 -4.96 4.47
CA LYS A 135 -2.84 -4.52 4.07
C LYS A 135 -2.80 -3.27 3.21
N VAL A 136 -3.83 -3.08 2.41
CA VAL A 136 -3.96 -1.96 1.47
C VAL A 136 -3.82 -0.62 2.18
N GLU A 137 -4.45 -0.44 3.34
CA GLU A 137 -4.39 0.79 4.14
C GLU A 137 -2.95 1.18 4.50
N ARG A 138 -2.15 0.18 4.91
CA ARG A 138 -0.74 0.39 5.22
C ARG A 138 0.08 0.71 3.97
N ILE A 139 -0.24 0.09 2.83
CA ILE A 139 0.46 0.39 1.57
C ILE A 139 0.13 1.82 1.11
N ILE A 140 -1.12 2.27 1.22
CA ILE A 140 -1.54 3.65 0.93
C ILE A 140 -0.75 4.63 1.79
N ASP A 141 -0.72 4.40 3.10
CA ASP A 141 0.01 5.25 4.05
C ASP A 141 1.51 5.33 3.70
N ASN A 142 2.15 4.20 3.48
CA ASN A 142 3.57 4.13 3.08
C ASN A 142 3.85 4.87 1.76
N LYS A 143 2.93 4.83 0.79
CA LYS A 143 3.05 5.54 -0.48
C LYS A 143 2.91 7.05 -0.29
N LEU A 144 1.93 7.51 0.50
CA LEU A 144 1.78 8.93 0.83
C LEU A 144 2.98 9.46 1.61
N CYS A 145 3.49 8.71 2.59
CA CYS A 145 4.73 9.08 3.29
C CYS A 145 5.94 9.17 2.33
N ALA A 146 6.01 8.29 1.33
CA ALA A 146 7.15 8.28 0.40
C ALA A 146 7.13 9.45 -0.59
N CYS A 147 5.96 9.94 -1.02
CA CYS A 147 5.86 10.95 -2.09
C CYS A 147 5.34 12.32 -1.63
N PHE A 148 4.77 12.45 -0.43
CA PHE A 148 4.09 13.68 -0.03
C PHE A 148 4.52 14.22 1.34
N ASP A 149 4.28 13.50 2.43
CA ASP A 149 4.35 14.03 3.80
C ASP A 149 5.28 13.29 4.76
N GLY A 150 6.09 12.37 4.25
CA GLY A 150 7.12 11.71 5.03
C GLY A 150 8.35 12.58 5.26
N GLU A 151 9.21 12.17 6.18
CA GLU A 151 10.47 12.86 6.53
C GLU A 151 11.42 13.00 5.32
N HIS A 152 11.40 12.00 4.42
CA HIS A 152 12.23 11.96 3.20
C HIS A 152 11.36 11.60 2.00
N THR A 153 10.74 12.61 1.40
CA THR A 153 9.92 12.44 0.21
C THR A 153 10.76 12.23 -1.05
N ARG A 154 10.17 11.52 -2.01
CA ARG A 154 10.77 11.26 -3.33
C ARG A 154 9.73 11.43 -4.44
N THR A 155 10.21 11.78 -5.63
CA THR A 155 9.36 11.89 -6.83
C THR A 155 9.62 10.68 -7.71
N LYS A 156 8.78 9.64 -7.57
CA LYS A 156 8.84 8.40 -8.36
C LYS A 156 7.50 8.15 -9.04
N ALA A 157 7.47 8.14 -10.36
CA ALA A 157 6.25 7.96 -11.15
C ALA A 157 5.50 6.67 -10.81
N ARG A 158 6.22 5.62 -10.40
CA ARG A 158 5.64 4.38 -9.88
C ARG A 158 4.80 4.60 -8.62
N ASP A 159 5.15 5.54 -7.75
CA ASP A 159 4.37 5.84 -6.54
C ASP A 159 3.06 6.56 -6.90
N LEU A 160 3.09 7.48 -7.86
CA LEU A 160 1.90 8.12 -8.40
C LEU A 160 0.96 7.13 -9.08
N PHE A 161 1.49 6.25 -9.93
CA PHE A 161 0.74 5.18 -10.58
C PHE A 161 0.07 4.25 -9.56
N ASP A 162 0.81 3.84 -8.53
CA ASP A 162 0.30 2.97 -7.48
C ASP A 162 -0.80 3.64 -6.65
N LEU A 163 -0.68 4.94 -6.32
CA LEU A 163 -1.73 5.70 -5.63
C LEU A 163 -2.98 5.85 -6.49
N HIS A 164 -2.82 6.09 -7.80
CA HIS A 164 -3.94 6.12 -8.73
C HIS A 164 -4.67 4.77 -8.79
N PHE A 165 -3.92 3.67 -8.93
CA PHE A 165 -4.47 2.32 -8.90
C PHE A 165 -5.24 2.04 -7.60
N LEU A 166 -4.68 2.42 -6.44
CA LEU A 166 -5.29 2.24 -5.14
C LEU A 166 -6.57 3.07 -4.98
N ALA A 167 -6.57 4.33 -5.40
CA ALA A 167 -7.75 5.17 -5.36
C ALA A 167 -8.89 4.64 -6.26
N LYS A 168 -8.54 4.05 -7.42
CA LYS A 168 -9.48 3.54 -8.41
C LYS A 168 -10.10 2.19 -8.03
N HIS A 169 -9.35 1.31 -7.39
CA HIS A 169 -9.74 -0.08 -7.16
C HIS A 169 -9.93 -0.47 -5.69
N TYR A 170 -9.51 0.40 -4.76
CA TYR A 170 -9.49 0.14 -3.32
C TYR A 170 -9.94 1.36 -2.51
N GLU A 171 -10.92 2.13 -3.03
CA GLU A 171 -11.41 3.35 -2.39
C GLU A 171 -11.93 3.10 -0.97
N GLU A 172 -12.50 1.91 -0.70
CA GLU A 172 -13.05 1.52 0.60
C GLU A 172 -11.99 1.36 1.69
N HIS A 173 -10.71 1.29 1.31
CA HIS A 173 -9.57 1.18 2.23
C HIS A 173 -9.00 2.54 2.66
N PHE A 174 -9.56 3.65 2.15
CA PHE A 174 -9.21 4.98 2.63
C PHE A 174 -10.05 5.34 3.85
N ASN A 175 -9.38 5.74 4.93
CA ASN A 175 -10.01 6.47 6.02
C ASN A 175 -9.97 7.98 5.76
N LEU A 176 -10.58 8.79 6.63
CA LEU A 176 -10.66 10.23 6.43
C LEU A 176 -9.28 10.92 6.38
N ASP A 177 -8.31 10.44 7.18
CA ASP A 177 -6.94 10.96 7.19
C ASP A 177 -6.22 10.68 5.88
N LEU A 178 -6.19 9.42 5.44
CA LEU A 178 -5.57 9.00 4.16
C LEU A 178 -6.20 9.74 2.97
N ALA A 179 -7.54 9.90 2.98
CA ALA A 179 -8.25 10.62 1.93
C ALA A 179 -7.92 12.12 1.91
N LYS A 180 -7.78 12.74 3.07
CA LYS A 180 -7.36 14.14 3.19
C LYS A 180 -5.93 14.35 2.66
N ARG A 181 -5.01 13.48 3.04
CA ARG A 181 -3.61 13.51 2.58
C ARG A 181 -3.52 13.30 1.07
N LEU A 182 -4.26 12.33 0.51
CA LEU A 182 -4.32 12.09 -0.93
C LEU A 182 -4.88 13.30 -1.69
N LYS A 183 -5.95 13.94 -1.18
CA LYS A 183 -6.54 15.14 -1.75
C LYS A 183 -5.56 16.31 -1.75
N GLU A 184 -4.82 16.51 -0.67
CA GLU A 184 -3.82 17.57 -0.59
C GLU A 184 -2.63 17.28 -1.51
N PHE A 185 -2.18 16.04 -1.61
CA PHE A 185 -1.14 15.60 -2.54
C PHE A 185 -1.50 15.88 -4.01
N SER A 186 -2.76 15.59 -4.39
CA SER A 186 -3.24 15.69 -5.78
C SER A 186 -4.04 16.96 -6.10
N LYS A 187 -3.98 17.99 -5.26
CA LYS A 187 -4.81 19.21 -5.39
C LYS A 187 -4.56 20.04 -6.65
N ASP A 188 -3.37 19.93 -7.21
CA ASP A 188 -2.94 20.64 -8.44
C ASP A 188 -2.41 19.57 -9.43
N PRO A 189 -3.28 19.02 -10.30
CA PRO A 189 -2.91 17.93 -11.19
C PRO A 189 -1.86 18.33 -12.23
N ASP A 190 -1.87 19.57 -12.71
CA ASP A 190 -0.90 20.04 -13.73
C ASP A 190 0.51 20.11 -13.13
N LYS A 191 0.63 20.65 -11.91
CA LYS A 191 1.88 20.68 -11.16
C LYS A 191 2.33 19.25 -10.80
N LEU A 192 1.39 18.38 -10.42
CA LEU A 192 1.68 17.00 -10.11
C LEU A 192 2.26 16.29 -11.33
N ALA A 193 1.62 16.38 -12.49
CA ALA A 193 2.12 15.81 -13.74
C ALA A 193 3.52 16.35 -14.09
N SER A 194 3.71 17.68 -14.03
CA SER A 194 5.01 18.29 -14.32
C SER A 194 6.13 17.78 -13.42
N ASN A 195 5.87 17.60 -12.12
CA ASN A 195 6.87 17.10 -11.15
C ASN A 195 7.33 15.67 -11.43
N TYR A 196 6.48 14.83 -12.01
CA TYR A 196 6.75 13.40 -12.23
C TYR A 196 7.19 13.07 -13.67
N LEU A 197 7.25 14.07 -14.57
CA LEU A 197 7.50 13.87 -15.99
C LEU A 197 8.87 13.25 -16.27
N GLU A 198 9.93 13.74 -15.62
CA GLU A 198 11.29 13.23 -15.81
C GLU A 198 11.38 11.76 -15.40
N ASP A 199 11.00 11.42 -14.19
CA ASP A 199 11.06 10.05 -13.67
C ASP A 199 10.16 9.08 -14.46
N LYS A 200 8.99 9.54 -14.96
CA LYS A 200 8.12 8.76 -15.84
C LYS A 200 8.79 8.44 -17.17
N ASN A 201 9.49 9.42 -17.78
CA ASN A 201 10.16 9.24 -19.06
C ASN A 201 11.36 8.28 -18.94
N ASP A 202 12.03 8.26 -17.80
CA ASP A 202 13.14 7.35 -17.51
C ASP A 202 12.68 5.92 -17.22
N ASP A 203 11.41 5.73 -16.84
CA ASP A 203 10.84 4.42 -16.57
C ASP A 203 10.27 3.79 -17.85
N ILE A 204 11.01 2.84 -18.43
CA ILE A 204 10.67 2.19 -19.70
C ILE A 204 9.28 1.54 -19.68
N LEU A 205 8.86 0.99 -18.54
CA LEU A 205 7.56 0.31 -18.41
C LEU A 205 6.44 1.34 -18.30
N LEU A 206 6.57 2.31 -17.39
CA LEU A 206 5.54 3.34 -17.19
C LEU A 206 5.39 4.25 -18.42
N ASN A 207 6.49 4.53 -19.11
CA ASN A 207 6.43 5.36 -20.31
C ASN A 207 5.49 4.79 -21.38
N LYS A 208 5.30 3.46 -21.41
CA LYS A 208 4.41 2.79 -22.37
C LYS A 208 2.95 2.69 -21.93
N ILE A 209 2.69 2.71 -20.63
CA ILE A 209 1.36 2.37 -20.08
C ILE A 209 0.69 3.50 -19.30
N MET A 210 1.42 4.59 -19.02
CA MET A 210 0.94 5.68 -18.19
C MET A 210 0.83 6.98 -19.01
N ASP A 211 -0.38 7.47 -19.18
CA ASP A 211 -0.62 8.88 -19.49
C ASP A 211 -0.54 9.67 -18.18
N LEU A 212 0.46 10.52 -18.05
CA LEU A 212 0.78 11.19 -16.81
C LEU A 212 -0.24 12.29 -16.46
N GLU A 213 -0.69 13.05 -17.46
CA GLU A 213 -1.66 14.14 -17.27
C GLU A 213 -3.03 13.56 -16.91
N GLU A 214 -3.48 12.53 -17.64
CA GLU A 214 -4.72 11.81 -17.34
C GLU A 214 -4.66 11.17 -15.94
N THR A 215 -3.56 10.50 -15.60
CA THR A 215 -3.38 9.86 -14.29
C THR A 215 -3.44 10.87 -13.15
N ALA A 216 -2.78 12.03 -13.29
CA ALA A 216 -2.79 13.08 -12.28
C ALA A 216 -4.18 13.70 -12.11
N LEU A 217 -4.88 13.95 -13.22
CA LEU A 217 -6.24 14.49 -13.22
C LEU A 217 -7.25 13.49 -12.60
N GLU A 218 -7.25 12.24 -13.04
CA GLU A 218 -8.11 11.19 -12.47
C GLU A 218 -7.86 11.03 -10.97
N LEU A 219 -6.60 11.02 -10.53
CA LEU A 219 -6.25 10.91 -9.11
C LEU A 219 -6.81 12.09 -8.30
N SER A 220 -6.70 13.32 -8.80
CA SER A 220 -7.23 14.52 -8.17
C SER A 220 -8.76 14.43 -7.99
N ILE A 221 -9.47 14.00 -9.04
CA ILE A 221 -10.93 13.84 -9.00
C ILE A 221 -11.33 12.75 -7.98
N MET A 222 -10.69 11.57 -8.04
CA MET A 222 -10.97 10.47 -7.13
C MET A 222 -10.68 10.84 -5.68
N ALA A 223 -9.57 11.48 -5.41
CA ALA A 223 -9.19 11.94 -4.07
C ALA A 223 -10.23 12.90 -3.47
N HIS A 224 -10.73 13.84 -4.29
CA HIS A 224 -11.80 14.75 -3.88
C HIS A 224 -13.10 13.99 -3.56
N LEU A 225 -13.50 13.04 -4.40
CA LEU A 225 -14.74 12.26 -4.22
C LEU A 225 -14.67 11.35 -2.99
N ILE A 226 -13.55 10.63 -2.79
CA ILE A 226 -13.31 9.77 -1.63
C ILE A 226 -13.37 10.60 -0.34
N HIS A 227 -12.64 11.71 -0.29
CA HIS A 227 -12.65 12.60 0.87
C HIS A 227 -14.06 13.13 1.19
N LYS A 228 -14.79 13.66 0.20
CA LYS A 228 -16.16 14.18 0.36
C LYS A 228 -17.15 13.12 0.86
N LYS A 229 -17.02 11.87 0.36
CA LYS A 229 -17.82 10.73 0.81
C LYS A 229 -17.59 10.43 2.29
N LEU A 230 -16.33 10.36 2.71
CA LEU A 230 -15.95 10.06 4.09
C LEU A 230 -16.27 11.19 5.07
N GLU A 231 -16.13 12.45 4.66
CA GLU A 231 -16.60 13.61 5.44
C GLU A 231 -18.10 13.50 5.75
N LYS A 232 -18.95 13.25 4.74
CA LYS A 232 -20.40 13.11 4.94
C LYS A 232 -20.74 11.97 5.90
N GLN A 233 -20.04 10.83 5.78
CA GLN A 233 -20.25 9.69 6.70
C GLN A 233 -19.86 10.05 8.14
N SER A 234 -18.79 10.79 8.34
CA SER A 234 -18.35 11.26 9.66
C SER A 234 -19.37 12.21 10.30
N TYR A 235 -19.92 13.16 9.56
CA TYR A 235 -20.96 14.07 10.05
C TYR A 235 -22.24 13.32 10.45
N SER A 236 -22.69 12.36 9.63
CA SER A 236 -23.90 11.58 9.93
C SER A 236 -23.76 10.72 11.19
N LEU A 237 -22.58 10.19 11.46
CA LEU A 237 -22.30 9.42 12.67
C LEU A 237 -22.25 10.29 13.93
N ASN A 238 -21.79 11.53 13.83
CA ASN A 238 -21.73 12.47 14.95
C ASN A 238 -23.10 13.02 15.33
N THR A 239 -23.97 13.29 14.34
CA THR A 239 -25.36 13.73 14.60
C THR A 239 -26.23 12.65 15.23
N LEU A 240 -25.92 11.38 15.02
CA LEU A 240 -26.62 10.26 15.68
C LEU A 240 -26.14 10.01 17.13
N LYS A 241 -25.03 10.59 17.53
CA LYS A 241 -24.45 10.43 18.90
C LYS A 241 -24.79 11.56 19.85
N GLU A 242 -25.43 12.67 19.39
CA GLU A 242 -25.92 13.69 20.30
C GLU A 242 -27.16 13.13 21.01
N PRO A 243 -27.16 12.98 22.33
CA PRO A 243 -28.37 12.60 23.08
C PRO A 243 -29.41 13.69 22.88
N ASN A 244 -30.63 13.30 22.53
CA ASN A 244 -31.82 14.14 22.51
C ASN A 244 -31.98 14.82 23.90
N VAL A 245 -31.48 16.04 24.07
CA VAL A 245 -31.64 16.87 25.26
C VAL A 245 -33.03 17.53 25.31
N TYR A 246 -33.95 17.15 24.45
CA TYR A 246 -35.32 17.64 24.45
C TYR A 246 -36.32 16.61 24.91
N ASN A 247 -36.29 16.17 26.18
CA ASN A 247 -37.43 15.58 26.88
C ASN A 247 -37.18 15.51 28.39
N SER A 248 -37.05 16.67 29.04
CA SER A 248 -37.19 16.77 30.50
C SER A 248 -37.59 18.18 30.96
N LEU A 249 -38.58 18.78 30.27
CA LEU A 249 -39.30 19.96 30.78
C LEU A 249 -40.75 19.81 30.43
N ASP A 250 -41.46 19.01 31.22
CA ASP A 250 -42.89 19.09 31.48
C ASP A 250 -43.29 17.94 32.41
N ASN A 251 -43.22 18.19 33.71
CA ASN A 251 -44.05 17.57 34.75
C ASN A 251 -43.63 18.08 36.13
N SER A 252 -43.92 19.36 36.36
CA SER A 252 -44.04 19.88 37.73
C SER A 252 -44.97 21.06 37.75
N ASN A 253 -46.26 20.81 37.58
CA ASN A 253 -47.33 21.66 38.07
C ASN A 253 -48.61 20.83 38.09
N GLU A 254 -49.06 20.52 39.27
CA GLU A 254 -50.46 20.40 39.76
C GLU A 254 -50.45 19.49 40.98
N ASN A 255 -50.52 20.10 42.17
CA ASN A 255 -51.58 19.81 43.13
C ASN A 255 -51.22 20.45 44.47
N THR A 256 -51.62 21.74 44.57
CA THR A 256 -52.01 22.34 45.86
C THR A 256 -53.52 22.37 45.86
N HIS A 257 -54.21 21.60 46.69
CA HIS A 257 -55.43 22.04 47.33
C HIS A 257 -55.87 21.10 48.46
N THR A 258 -55.90 21.74 49.63
CA THR A 258 -56.93 21.65 50.69
C THR A 258 -57.22 20.30 51.35
N SER A 259 -57.07 20.26 52.64
CA SER A 259 -58.14 20.52 53.64
C SER A 259 -57.67 20.34 55.05
N LYS A 260 -57.84 21.30 55.77
CA LYS A 260 -58.49 21.58 57.03
C LYS A 260 -59.13 20.36 57.76
N HIS A 261 -58.82 20.29 59.02
CA HIS A 261 -59.67 20.14 60.20
C HIS A 261 -59.35 18.98 61.16
N ARG A 262 -59.11 19.43 62.40
CA ARG A 262 -59.65 18.97 63.74
C ARG A 262 -59.04 17.68 64.30
N ARG A 263 -58.46 17.77 65.37
CA ARG A 263 -58.66 18.10 66.77
C ARG A 263 -57.31 17.93 67.56
#